data_e7226edafaeeda49a0fb11ebb0fe0260
#
_entry.id   e7226edafaeeda49a0fb11ebb0fe0260
#
_cell.length_a   1.000
_cell.length_b   1.000
_cell.length_c   1.000
_cell.angle_alpha   90.00
_cell.angle_beta   90.00
_cell.angle_gamma   90.00
#
_symmetry.space_group_name_H-M   'P 1'
#
loop_
_entity.id
_entity.type
_entity.pdbx_description
1 polymer ?
#
loop_
_entity_poly.entity_id
_entity_poly.type
_entity_poly.pdbx_seq_one_letter_code
_entity_poly.pdbx_strand_id
1 'polypeptide(L)'
;MPDLRNAYYTLLCSAAQLALCRQACSVADLLAALRRLWSADGHSDAELLQAIDALNREDVPDQVAVGMAGLWLPHSYQVRSQRMLWCLPDGAPTEPFHDEYLSRCWQTTVLNQLLRPRTSLQALAACAQRVPRAQPAGFIFHLSRCGSTLLSGCLSELDEAVVFSESPVLTEVLVDPALGLQEKRAYVQCLIDLKASLFPGRRVVVKWNAWDIFHAQLLRDAYPAVPVVALVRDPVEILASHHAQTGRHMSGDPSLAAVAPVFGMSAASSVLEHRIHVLEALMEAMSALRAVSGPVYLDYRQLHGDSVLRIAGMFGLRCGVQGQQRIAQRMQRNAKLPGVRFEPDGTRKAAVFDAAQAQAITQRLSALHQALIPPAEHAVPTLEVADAY
;
A
#
# COMPACT_ATOMS: atom_id res chain seq x y z
N MET A 1 10.65 -39.96 16.34
CA MET A 1 9.55 -39.01 16.16
C MET A 1 9.91 -38.09 15.00
N PRO A 2 8.99 -37.72 14.10
CA PRO A 2 9.29 -36.77 13.06
C PRO A 2 9.72 -35.44 13.67
N ASP A 3 10.75 -34.84 13.09
CA ASP A 3 11.20 -33.50 13.49
C ASP A 3 10.22 -32.48 12.94
N LEU A 4 9.18 -32.14 13.72
CA LEU A 4 8.13 -31.18 13.33
C LEU A 4 8.69 -29.81 12.98
N ARG A 5 9.83 -29.42 13.58
CA ARG A 5 10.51 -28.16 13.23
C ARG A 5 11.06 -28.20 11.81
N ASN A 6 11.78 -29.27 11.45
CA ASN A 6 12.30 -29.42 10.10
C ASN A 6 11.18 -29.56 9.06
N ALA A 7 10.12 -30.27 9.40
CA ALA A 7 8.94 -30.40 8.55
C ALA A 7 8.23 -29.04 8.32
N TYR A 8 8.08 -28.22 9.37
CA TYR A 8 7.57 -26.86 9.28
C TYR A 8 8.44 -26.00 8.36
N TYR A 9 9.75 -25.98 8.54
CA TYR A 9 10.66 -25.20 7.70
C TYR A 9 10.67 -25.68 6.25
N THR A 10 10.57 -26.97 6.01
CA THR A 10 10.43 -27.55 4.67
C THR A 10 9.16 -27.07 3.98
N LEU A 11 8.03 -27.04 4.71
CA LEU A 11 6.77 -26.50 4.21
C LEU A 11 6.88 -25.04 3.81
N LEU A 12 7.52 -24.19 4.63
CA LEU A 12 7.67 -22.76 4.32
C LEU A 12 8.40 -22.51 2.99
N CYS A 13 9.29 -23.44 2.58
CA CYS A 13 10.12 -23.30 1.39
C CYS A 13 9.63 -24.11 0.19
N SER A 14 8.55 -24.91 0.34
CA SER A 14 8.09 -25.81 -0.71
C SER A 14 6.81 -25.33 -1.38
N ALA A 15 6.93 -24.79 -2.61
CA ALA A 15 5.77 -24.41 -3.41
C ALA A 15 4.76 -25.55 -3.59
N ALA A 16 5.24 -26.80 -3.77
CA ALA A 16 4.38 -27.96 -3.94
C ALA A 16 3.58 -28.28 -2.66
N GLN A 17 4.23 -28.27 -1.49
CA GLN A 17 3.54 -28.52 -0.22
C GLN A 17 2.56 -27.40 0.13
N LEU A 18 2.95 -26.13 -0.10
CA LEU A 18 2.07 -25.00 0.06
C LEU A 18 0.85 -25.09 -0.84
N ALA A 19 1.00 -25.51 -2.11
CA ALA A 19 -0.10 -25.70 -3.03
C ALA A 19 -1.09 -26.78 -2.55
N LEU A 20 -0.59 -27.89 -1.98
CA LEU A 20 -1.43 -28.92 -1.37
C LEU A 20 -2.21 -28.39 -0.16
N CYS A 21 -1.53 -27.66 0.73
CA CYS A 21 -2.14 -27.09 1.93
C CYS A 21 -3.17 -25.98 1.60
N ARG A 22 -3.01 -25.25 0.48
CA ARG A 22 -3.98 -24.24 0.02
C ARG A 22 -5.34 -24.82 -0.38
N GLN A 23 -5.42 -26.13 -0.64
CA GLN A 23 -6.68 -26.80 -0.96
C GLN A 23 -7.57 -27.04 0.27
N ALA A 24 -7.01 -26.90 1.47
CA ALA A 24 -7.77 -27.06 2.71
C ALA A 24 -8.84 -25.99 2.86
N CYS A 25 -10.09 -26.44 3.08
CA CYS A 25 -11.25 -25.56 3.29
C CYS A 25 -11.53 -25.31 4.79
N SER A 26 -10.89 -26.07 5.67
CA SER A 26 -11.03 -25.97 7.13
C SER A 26 -9.71 -26.21 7.83
N VAL A 27 -9.64 -25.83 9.11
CA VAL A 27 -8.48 -26.14 9.96
C VAL A 27 -8.29 -27.66 10.09
N ALA A 28 -9.38 -28.42 10.19
CA ALA A 28 -9.31 -29.90 10.26
C ALA A 28 -8.73 -30.51 8.98
N ASP A 29 -9.13 -30.04 7.79
CA ASP A 29 -8.58 -30.48 6.52
C ASP A 29 -7.08 -30.13 6.43
N LEU A 30 -6.70 -28.94 6.89
CA LEU A 30 -5.32 -28.53 6.90
C LEU A 30 -4.46 -29.39 7.84
N LEU A 31 -4.94 -29.65 9.06
CA LEU A 31 -4.22 -30.52 10.00
C LEU A 31 -4.07 -31.95 9.46
N ALA A 32 -5.10 -32.46 8.78
CA ALA A 32 -5.01 -33.77 8.11
C ALA A 32 -3.97 -33.76 6.97
N ALA A 33 -3.88 -32.68 6.21
CA ALA A 33 -2.85 -32.52 5.17
C ALA A 33 -1.44 -32.41 5.78
N LEU A 34 -1.27 -31.58 6.81
CA LEU A 34 0.01 -31.44 7.51
C LEU A 34 0.47 -32.76 8.17
N ARG A 35 -0.45 -33.49 8.78
CA ARG A 35 -0.13 -34.80 9.39
C ARG A 35 0.45 -35.76 8.36
N ARG A 36 -0.13 -35.83 7.16
CA ARG A 36 0.38 -36.65 6.05
C ARG A 36 1.73 -36.15 5.55
N LEU A 37 1.85 -34.85 5.30
CA LEU A 37 3.09 -34.25 4.79
C LEU A 37 4.26 -34.38 5.77
N TRP A 38 4.00 -34.32 7.06
CA TRP A 38 5.00 -34.36 8.12
C TRP A 38 5.24 -35.77 8.68
N SER A 39 4.53 -36.78 8.14
CA SER A 39 4.57 -38.17 8.68
C SER A 39 4.28 -38.20 10.18
N ALA A 40 3.31 -37.37 10.60
CA ALA A 40 2.99 -37.12 12.00
C ALA A 40 1.70 -37.86 12.46
N ASP A 41 1.45 -39.06 11.93
CA ASP A 41 0.22 -39.85 12.20
C ASP A 41 0.02 -40.18 13.69
N GLY A 42 1.10 -40.20 14.46
CA GLY A 42 1.07 -40.43 15.91
C GLY A 42 0.73 -39.20 16.76
N HIS A 43 0.54 -38.02 16.14
CA HIS A 43 0.23 -36.80 16.86
C HIS A 43 -1.26 -36.44 16.78
N SER A 44 -1.83 -36.03 17.88
CA SER A 44 -3.17 -35.44 17.93
C SER A 44 -3.20 -34.03 17.29
N ASP A 45 -4.39 -33.54 16.93
CA ASP A 45 -4.56 -32.16 16.42
C ASP A 45 -4.07 -31.13 17.43
N ALA A 46 -4.30 -31.35 18.72
CA ALA A 46 -3.85 -30.47 19.79
C ALA A 46 -2.32 -30.35 19.86
N GLU A 47 -1.60 -31.48 19.73
CA GLU A 47 -0.13 -31.50 19.73
C GLU A 47 0.44 -30.81 18.48
N LEU A 48 -0.15 -31.02 17.31
CA LEU A 48 0.25 -30.31 16.08
C LEU A 48 0.02 -28.80 16.20
N LEU A 49 -1.14 -28.38 16.68
CA LEU A 49 -1.45 -26.95 16.90
C LEU A 49 -0.49 -26.33 17.92
N GLN A 50 -0.19 -27.01 18.99
CA GLN A 50 0.78 -26.55 20.01
C GLN A 50 2.18 -26.41 19.42
N ALA A 51 2.63 -27.38 18.63
CA ALA A 51 3.92 -27.33 17.96
C ALA A 51 4.00 -26.16 16.95
N ILE A 52 2.97 -25.97 16.13
CA ILE A 52 2.88 -24.87 15.18
C ILE A 52 2.88 -23.50 15.92
N ASP A 53 2.11 -23.38 17.00
CA ASP A 53 2.06 -22.13 17.78
C ASP A 53 3.43 -21.83 18.43
N ALA A 54 4.14 -22.82 18.91
CA ALA A 54 5.50 -22.65 19.41
C ALA A 54 6.46 -22.16 18.31
N LEU A 55 6.40 -22.78 17.11
CA LEU A 55 7.24 -22.40 15.98
C LEU A 55 6.91 -21.00 15.43
N ASN A 56 5.66 -20.58 15.47
CA ASN A 56 5.25 -19.23 15.08
C ASN A 56 5.81 -18.14 16.01
N ARG A 57 6.21 -18.50 17.24
CA ARG A 57 6.84 -17.57 18.21
C ARG A 57 8.35 -17.46 18.05
N GLU A 58 8.94 -18.35 17.28
CA GLU A 58 10.37 -18.34 16.98
C GLU A 58 10.63 -17.60 15.65
N ASP A 59 11.83 -17.05 15.51
CA ASP A 59 12.25 -16.50 14.22
C ASP A 59 12.64 -17.65 13.29
N VAL A 60 12.18 -17.59 12.05
CA VAL A 60 12.64 -18.49 10.99
C VAL A 60 14.13 -18.23 10.75
N PRO A 61 15.00 -19.25 10.82
CA PRO A 61 16.42 -19.07 10.56
C PRO A 61 16.69 -18.47 9.18
N ASP A 62 17.70 -17.61 9.05
CA ASP A 62 17.98 -16.86 7.82
C ASP A 62 18.14 -17.78 6.60
N GLN A 63 18.83 -18.92 6.76
CA GLN A 63 19.01 -19.90 5.68
C GLN A 63 17.70 -20.56 5.21
N VAL A 64 16.71 -20.66 6.09
CA VAL A 64 15.37 -21.16 5.76
C VAL A 64 14.55 -20.05 5.14
N ALA A 65 14.60 -18.85 5.73
CA ALA A 65 13.84 -17.69 5.27
C ALA A 65 14.10 -17.38 3.78
N VAL A 66 15.34 -17.56 3.32
CA VAL A 66 15.72 -17.39 1.90
C VAL A 66 14.87 -18.25 0.96
N GLY A 67 14.43 -19.44 1.39
CA GLY A 67 13.53 -20.31 0.63
C GLY A 67 12.07 -19.82 0.56
N MET A 68 11.70 -18.83 1.37
CA MET A 68 10.36 -18.22 1.36
C MET A 68 10.20 -17.18 0.25
N ALA A 69 11.32 -16.71 -0.34
CA ALA A 69 11.33 -15.68 -1.38
C ALA A 69 10.50 -16.11 -2.60
N GLY A 70 9.62 -15.25 -3.09
CA GLY A 70 8.71 -15.55 -4.20
C GLY A 70 7.51 -16.43 -3.85
N LEU A 71 7.39 -16.90 -2.60
CA LEU A 71 6.27 -17.71 -2.11
C LEU A 71 5.42 -16.95 -1.09
N TRP A 72 6.06 -16.19 -0.22
CA TRP A 72 5.44 -15.50 0.92
C TRP A 72 5.49 -14.00 0.72
N LEU A 73 4.40 -13.33 1.13
CA LEU A 73 4.25 -11.88 1.12
C LEU A 73 4.70 -11.29 2.46
N PRO A 74 5.72 -10.43 2.50
CA PRO A 74 6.00 -9.64 3.69
C PRO A 74 4.88 -8.61 3.87
N HIS A 75 4.11 -8.70 4.98
CA HIS A 75 2.87 -7.93 5.12
C HIS A 75 2.86 -6.94 6.28
N SER A 76 3.64 -7.17 7.33
CA SER A 76 3.72 -6.29 8.48
C SER A 76 5.12 -6.31 9.11
N TYR A 77 5.56 -5.15 9.56
CA TYR A 77 6.81 -4.98 10.28
C TYR A 77 6.54 -4.53 11.72
N GLN A 78 6.94 -5.35 12.66
CA GLN A 78 6.80 -5.05 14.08
C GLN A 78 7.98 -4.19 14.55
N VAL A 79 7.81 -2.87 14.59
CA VAL A 79 8.85 -1.89 14.95
C VAL A 79 9.52 -2.23 16.28
N ARG A 80 8.75 -2.57 17.34
CA ARG A 80 9.30 -2.85 18.67
C ARG A 80 10.22 -4.06 18.73
N SER A 81 9.89 -5.12 18.00
CA SER A 81 10.68 -6.36 17.96
C SER A 81 11.62 -6.45 16.78
N GLN A 82 11.51 -5.53 15.82
CA GLN A 82 12.21 -5.53 14.53
C GLN A 82 12.02 -6.85 13.76
N ARG A 83 10.78 -7.34 13.71
CA ARG A 83 10.43 -8.58 13.04
C ARG A 83 9.48 -8.33 11.88
N MET A 84 9.80 -8.97 10.75
CA MET A 84 8.95 -9.04 9.56
C MET A 84 8.01 -10.21 9.67
N LEU A 85 6.72 -9.98 9.50
CA LEU A 85 5.68 -11.00 9.44
C LEU A 85 5.30 -11.30 7.98
N TRP A 86 5.03 -12.58 7.71
CA TRP A 86 4.75 -13.06 6.38
C TRP A 86 3.40 -13.78 6.32
N CYS A 87 2.71 -13.65 5.18
CA CYS A 87 1.52 -14.44 4.85
C CYS A 87 1.59 -14.94 3.41
N LEU A 88 0.77 -15.93 3.08
CA LEU A 88 0.61 -16.37 1.70
C LEU A 88 -0.32 -15.41 0.95
N PRO A 89 0.08 -14.93 -0.23
CA PRO A 89 -0.80 -14.11 -1.07
C PRO A 89 -1.94 -14.95 -1.64
N ASP A 90 -3.08 -14.32 -1.89
CA ASP A 90 -4.19 -14.91 -2.63
C ASP A 90 -4.54 -14.03 -3.83
N GLY A 91 -4.02 -14.40 -5.00
CA GLY A 91 -4.15 -13.59 -6.21
C GLY A 91 -3.51 -12.21 -6.11
N ALA A 92 -3.76 -11.35 -7.08
CA ALA A 92 -3.30 -9.97 -7.08
C ALA A 92 -4.22 -9.08 -6.22
N PRO A 93 -3.68 -8.01 -5.59
CA PRO A 93 -4.51 -7.02 -4.92
C PRO A 93 -5.38 -6.26 -5.93
N THR A 94 -6.69 -6.26 -5.67
CA THR A 94 -7.71 -5.54 -6.45
C THR A 94 -8.53 -4.61 -5.55
N GLU A 95 -8.32 -4.71 -4.26
CA GLU A 95 -9.00 -3.94 -3.24
C GLU A 95 -8.51 -2.48 -3.21
N PRO A 96 -9.37 -1.55 -2.77
CA PRO A 96 -9.01 -0.12 -2.62
C PRO A 96 -7.79 0.14 -1.75
N PHE A 97 -7.59 -0.69 -0.72
CA PHE A 97 -6.49 -0.59 0.23
C PHE A 97 -5.80 -1.95 0.44
N HIS A 98 -4.52 -1.90 0.74
CA HIS A 98 -3.72 -3.13 0.93
C HIS A 98 -4.15 -3.93 2.16
N ASP A 99 -4.67 -3.28 3.20
CA ASP A 99 -5.23 -3.95 4.38
C ASP A 99 -6.44 -4.83 4.02
N GLU A 100 -7.27 -4.39 3.07
CA GLU A 100 -8.42 -5.17 2.60
C GLU A 100 -7.95 -6.39 1.81
N TYR A 101 -6.90 -6.23 0.98
CA TYR A 101 -6.23 -7.36 0.32
C TYR A 101 -5.68 -8.38 1.33
N LEU A 102 -4.98 -7.90 2.36
CA LEU A 102 -4.48 -8.77 3.43
C LEU A 102 -5.63 -9.48 4.14
N SER A 103 -6.71 -8.76 4.43
CA SER A 103 -7.92 -9.36 5.04
C SER A 103 -8.48 -10.50 4.17
N ARG A 104 -8.52 -10.34 2.84
CA ARG A 104 -8.88 -11.41 1.92
C ARG A 104 -7.91 -12.59 2.01
N CYS A 105 -6.60 -12.35 1.98
CA CYS A 105 -5.60 -13.42 2.12
C CYS A 105 -5.79 -14.24 3.42
N TRP A 106 -6.18 -13.60 4.53
CA TRP A 106 -6.47 -14.26 5.79
C TRP A 106 -7.79 -15.04 5.79
N GLN A 107 -8.80 -14.53 5.08
CA GLN A 107 -10.12 -15.16 5.02
C GLN A 107 -10.16 -16.36 4.06
N THR A 108 -9.43 -16.29 2.94
CA THR A 108 -9.49 -17.30 1.88
C THR A 108 -8.44 -18.39 2.03
N THR A 109 -7.34 -18.13 2.74
CA THR A 109 -6.24 -19.08 2.90
C THR A 109 -6.15 -19.58 4.33
N VAL A 110 -6.72 -20.76 4.61
CA VAL A 110 -6.73 -21.38 5.96
C VAL A 110 -5.31 -21.52 6.53
N LEU A 111 -4.32 -21.75 5.67
CA LEU A 111 -2.93 -21.86 6.07
C LEU A 111 -2.41 -20.59 6.77
N ASN A 112 -2.85 -19.40 6.36
CA ASN A 112 -2.51 -18.14 7.00
C ASN A 112 -3.05 -18.03 8.44
N GLN A 113 -4.11 -18.75 8.77
CA GLN A 113 -4.67 -18.76 10.13
C GLN A 113 -3.78 -19.53 11.09
N LEU A 114 -3.07 -20.55 10.61
CA LEU A 114 -2.19 -21.41 11.43
C LEU A 114 -0.72 -21.00 11.35
N LEU A 115 -0.17 -20.76 10.17
CA LEU A 115 1.24 -20.44 9.98
C LEU A 115 1.46 -18.92 9.93
N ARG A 116 2.28 -18.43 10.83
CA ARG A 116 2.63 -17.02 10.98
C ARG A 116 4.13 -16.84 11.06
N PRO A 117 4.88 -17.19 10.00
CA PRO A 117 6.32 -17.10 10.03
C PRO A 117 6.77 -15.66 10.22
N ARG A 118 7.82 -15.50 11.02
CA ARG A 118 8.45 -14.20 11.26
C ARG A 118 9.95 -14.30 11.07
N THR A 119 10.56 -13.21 10.62
CA THR A 119 11.99 -13.18 10.32
C THR A 119 12.65 -11.91 10.85
N SER A 120 13.96 -11.92 10.96
CA SER A 120 14.75 -10.71 11.12
C SER A 120 14.71 -9.82 9.85
N LEU A 121 15.15 -8.56 9.97
CA LEU A 121 15.36 -7.69 8.80
C LEU A 121 16.55 -8.14 7.94
N GLN A 122 17.55 -8.80 8.55
CA GLN A 122 18.66 -9.40 7.81
C GLN A 122 18.17 -10.55 6.92
N ALA A 123 17.30 -11.40 7.45
CA ALA A 123 16.67 -12.47 6.67
C ALA A 123 15.80 -11.90 5.54
N LEU A 124 15.06 -10.81 5.77
CA LEU A 124 14.32 -10.11 4.71
C LEU A 124 15.25 -9.67 3.57
N ALA A 125 16.39 -9.06 3.90
CA ALA A 125 17.36 -8.62 2.91
C ALA A 125 17.97 -9.81 2.14
N ALA A 126 18.25 -10.93 2.83
CA ALA A 126 18.73 -12.17 2.20
C ALA A 126 17.66 -12.78 1.26
N CYS A 127 16.38 -12.75 1.63
CA CYS A 127 15.27 -13.15 0.76
C CYS A 127 15.21 -12.29 -0.52
N ALA A 128 15.36 -10.97 -0.39
CA ALA A 128 15.30 -10.05 -1.51
C ALA A 128 16.43 -10.28 -2.53
N GLN A 129 17.58 -10.78 -2.11
CA GLN A 129 18.68 -11.15 -3.01
C GLN A 129 18.35 -12.36 -3.90
N ARG A 130 17.32 -13.13 -3.59
CA ARG A 130 16.88 -14.31 -4.36
C ARG A 130 15.86 -14.01 -5.44
N VAL A 131 15.35 -12.80 -5.49
CA VAL A 131 14.36 -12.37 -6.46
C VAL A 131 14.93 -11.26 -7.34
N PRO A 132 14.39 -11.07 -8.56
CA PRO A 132 14.81 -9.96 -9.41
C PRO A 132 14.56 -8.61 -8.75
N ARG A 133 15.45 -7.65 -9.00
CA ARG A 133 15.24 -6.26 -8.62
C ARG A 133 14.03 -5.70 -9.37
N ALA A 134 13.12 -5.10 -8.64
CA ALA A 134 11.93 -4.47 -9.18
C ALA A 134 12.17 -2.98 -9.41
N GLN A 135 11.79 -2.51 -10.61
CA GLN A 135 11.68 -1.10 -10.89
C GLN A 135 10.19 -0.75 -10.93
N PRO A 136 9.66 -0.04 -9.93
CA PRO A 136 8.26 0.37 -9.96
C PRO A 136 7.93 1.16 -11.21
N ALA A 137 6.74 0.93 -11.76
CA ALA A 137 6.24 1.65 -12.92
C ALA A 137 5.87 3.10 -12.59
N GLY A 138 5.42 3.35 -11.35
CA GLY A 138 5.06 4.68 -10.91
C GLY A 138 4.75 4.77 -9.43
N PHE A 139 4.89 5.97 -8.89
CA PHE A 139 4.49 6.34 -7.53
C PHE A 139 3.32 7.32 -7.55
N ILE A 140 2.38 7.10 -6.64
CA ILE A 140 1.23 7.98 -6.44
C ILE A 140 1.31 8.54 -5.02
N PHE A 141 1.50 9.86 -4.92
CA PHE A 141 1.36 10.62 -3.68
C PHE A 141 0.04 11.39 -3.68
N HIS A 142 -0.49 11.70 -2.52
CA HIS A 142 -1.79 12.36 -2.42
C HIS A 142 -2.00 13.06 -1.07
N LEU A 143 -2.86 14.08 -1.05
CA LEU A 143 -3.24 14.83 0.16
C LEU A 143 -4.36 14.15 0.98
N SER A 144 -4.67 12.87 0.73
CA SER A 144 -5.89 12.23 1.22
C SER A 144 -7.17 12.81 0.60
N ARG A 145 -8.23 12.00 0.46
CA ARG A 145 -9.56 12.43 -0.07
C ARG A 145 -9.53 13.17 -1.42
N CYS A 146 -8.49 13.00 -2.21
CA CYS A 146 -8.26 13.67 -3.49
C CYS A 146 -8.40 12.74 -4.72
N GLY A 147 -9.07 11.59 -4.59
CA GLY A 147 -9.33 10.66 -5.70
C GLY A 147 -8.23 9.63 -5.97
N SER A 148 -7.17 9.58 -5.16
CA SER A 148 -6.06 8.62 -5.34
C SER A 148 -6.51 7.15 -5.32
N THR A 149 -7.54 6.81 -4.54
CA THR A 149 -8.11 5.46 -4.51
C THR A 149 -8.85 5.13 -5.82
N LEU A 150 -9.47 6.13 -6.47
CA LEU A 150 -10.08 5.94 -7.79
C LEU A 150 -8.98 5.71 -8.84
N LEU A 151 -7.93 6.54 -8.86
CA LEU A 151 -6.81 6.37 -9.77
C LEU A 151 -6.15 5.00 -9.60
N SER A 152 -5.77 4.62 -8.36
CA SER A 152 -5.15 3.32 -8.10
C SER A 152 -6.06 2.15 -8.50
N GLY A 153 -7.38 2.26 -8.24
CA GLY A 153 -8.36 1.28 -8.65
C GLY A 153 -8.50 1.17 -10.17
N CYS A 154 -8.42 2.28 -10.92
CA CYS A 154 -8.41 2.25 -12.37
C CYS A 154 -7.13 1.59 -12.94
N LEU A 155 -5.97 1.87 -12.33
CA LEU A 155 -4.71 1.24 -12.77
C LEU A 155 -4.68 -0.26 -12.44
N SER A 156 -5.33 -0.72 -11.37
CA SER A 156 -5.45 -2.15 -11.05
C SER A 156 -6.35 -2.94 -12.02
N GLU A 157 -7.15 -2.26 -12.84
CA GLU A 157 -7.91 -2.89 -13.93
C GLU A 157 -7.03 -3.30 -15.13
N LEU A 158 -5.78 -2.85 -15.17
CA LEU A 158 -4.84 -3.20 -16.23
C LEU A 158 -4.12 -4.51 -15.92
N ASP A 159 -4.15 -5.47 -16.86
CA ASP A 159 -3.58 -6.80 -16.67
C ASP A 159 -2.06 -6.76 -16.38
N GLU A 160 -1.36 -5.74 -16.90
CA GLU A 160 0.07 -5.54 -16.69
C GLU A 160 0.41 -4.88 -15.35
N ALA A 161 -0.57 -4.37 -14.61
CA ALA A 161 -0.32 -3.66 -13.37
C ALA A 161 -0.59 -4.53 -12.14
N VAL A 162 0.20 -4.32 -11.11
CA VAL A 162 -0.13 -4.66 -9.73
C VAL A 162 0.03 -3.41 -8.88
N VAL A 163 -1.02 -3.04 -8.16
CA VAL A 163 -1.04 -1.79 -7.40
C VAL A 163 -1.01 -2.09 -5.90
N PHE A 164 0.03 -1.62 -5.22
CA PHE A 164 0.11 -1.67 -3.75
C PHE A 164 -0.39 -0.34 -3.18
N SER A 165 -1.65 -0.33 -2.75
CA SER A 165 -2.32 0.87 -2.24
C SER A 165 -2.15 1.00 -0.73
N GLU A 166 -1.33 1.96 -0.28
CA GLU A 166 -1.14 2.28 1.13
C GLU A 166 -0.69 1.06 1.95
N SER A 167 0.34 0.35 1.45
CA SER A 167 0.84 -0.89 2.07
C SER A 167 1.46 -0.61 3.44
N PRO A 168 0.90 -1.13 4.55
CA PRO A 168 1.35 -0.82 5.91
C PRO A 168 2.82 -1.11 6.14
N VAL A 169 3.31 -2.25 5.67
CA VAL A 169 4.69 -2.67 5.88
C VAL A 169 5.73 -1.69 5.30
N LEU A 170 5.39 -0.99 4.21
CA LEU A 170 6.27 0.03 3.65
C LEU A 170 6.36 1.25 4.56
N THR A 171 5.22 1.72 5.06
CA THR A 171 5.15 2.82 6.01
C THR A 171 5.82 2.46 7.35
N GLU A 172 5.57 1.26 7.89
CA GLU A 172 6.14 0.79 9.16
C GLU A 172 7.67 0.85 9.15
N VAL A 173 8.30 0.48 8.02
CA VAL A 173 9.76 0.60 7.84
C VAL A 173 10.19 2.07 7.73
N LEU A 174 9.46 2.89 6.98
CA LEU A 174 9.79 4.32 6.81
C LEU A 174 9.77 5.09 8.12
N VAL A 175 8.82 4.78 9.00
CA VAL A 175 8.64 5.52 10.26
C VAL A 175 9.41 4.97 11.44
N ASP A 176 10.11 3.83 11.31
CA ASP A 176 10.89 3.27 12.42
C ASP A 176 12.04 4.19 12.80
N PRO A 177 12.05 4.76 14.02
CA PRO A 177 13.13 5.66 14.46
C PRO A 177 14.45 4.92 14.72
N ALA A 178 14.42 3.60 14.87
CA ALA A 178 15.62 2.79 15.10
C ALA A 178 16.43 2.54 13.81
N LEU A 179 15.82 2.73 12.64
CA LEU A 179 16.49 2.52 11.35
C LEU A 179 17.07 3.82 10.81
N GLY A 180 18.32 3.77 10.38
CA GLY A 180 18.97 4.87 9.63
C GLY A 180 18.42 5.02 8.21
N LEU A 181 18.62 6.17 7.58
CA LEU A 181 18.11 6.46 6.22
C LEU A 181 18.55 5.43 5.18
N GLN A 182 19.78 4.94 5.27
CA GLN A 182 20.32 3.92 4.36
C GLN A 182 19.60 2.58 4.53
N GLU A 183 19.33 2.19 5.78
CA GLU A 183 18.61 0.95 6.10
C GLU A 183 17.17 1.03 5.63
N LYS A 184 16.47 2.14 5.91
CA LYS A 184 15.11 2.38 5.43
C LYS A 184 15.04 2.26 3.91
N ARG A 185 15.96 2.90 3.20
CA ARG A 185 16.06 2.82 1.74
C ARG A 185 16.24 1.38 1.28
N ALA A 186 17.19 0.65 1.87
CA ALA A 186 17.47 -0.73 1.51
C ALA A 186 16.27 -1.65 1.77
N TYR A 187 15.62 -1.54 2.94
CA TYR A 187 14.49 -2.39 3.28
C TYR A 187 13.23 -2.08 2.48
N VAL A 188 12.98 -0.80 2.14
CA VAL A 188 11.89 -0.45 1.20
C VAL A 188 12.14 -1.09 -0.17
N GLN A 189 13.38 -1.07 -0.67
CA GLN A 189 13.73 -1.76 -1.92
C GLN A 189 13.52 -3.27 -1.80
N CYS A 190 14.00 -3.90 -0.73
CA CYS A 190 13.79 -5.34 -0.47
C CYS A 190 12.29 -5.72 -0.46
N LEU A 191 11.47 -4.91 0.22
CA LEU A 191 10.03 -5.13 0.28
C LEU A 191 9.36 -5.03 -1.08
N ILE A 192 9.71 -4.04 -1.88
CA ILE A 192 9.16 -3.88 -3.24
C ILE A 192 9.61 -5.02 -4.15
N ASP A 193 10.88 -5.45 -4.08
CA ASP A 193 11.40 -6.58 -4.83
C ASP A 193 10.62 -7.87 -4.52
N LEU A 194 10.48 -8.18 -3.23
CA LEU A 194 9.77 -9.37 -2.75
C LEU A 194 8.28 -9.34 -3.12
N LYS A 195 7.62 -8.18 -2.95
CA LYS A 195 6.21 -8.03 -3.34
C LYS A 195 6.02 -8.18 -4.85
N ALA A 196 6.92 -7.61 -5.65
CA ALA A 196 6.89 -7.71 -7.11
C ALA A 196 7.08 -9.15 -7.60
N SER A 197 7.97 -9.91 -6.96
CA SER A 197 8.27 -11.30 -7.34
C SER A 197 7.08 -12.25 -7.25
N LEU A 198 6.07 -11.90 -6.46
CA LEU A 198 4.83 -12.68 -6.33
C LEU A 198 3.88 -12.51 -7.52
N PHE A 199 4.11 -11.51 -8.38
CA PHE A 199 3.25 -11.18 -9.52
C PHE A 199 4.08 -11.07 -10.80
N PRO A 200 4.67 -12.20 -11.27
CA PRO A 200 5.53 -12.20 -12.43
C PRO A 200 4.79 -11.67 -13.67
N GLY A 201 5.50 -10.89 -14.47
CA GLY A 201 4.94 -10.25 -15.68
C GLY A 201 4.12 -8.99 -15.42
N ARG A 202 3.88 -8.61 -14.17
CA ARG A 202 3.19 -7.36 -13.81
C ARG A 202 4.16 -6.27 -13.38
N ARG A 203 3.81 -5.04 -13.68
CA ARG A 203 4.55 -3.84 -13.29
C ARG A 203 3.97 -3.26 -12.01
N VAL A 204 4.83 -2.98 -11.05
CA VAL A 204 4.43 -2.49 -9.73
C VAL A 204 4.11 -1.00 -9.79
N VAL A 205 2.94 -0.62 -9.30
CA VAL A 205 2.61 0.77 -8.95
C VAL A 205 2.44 0.85 -7.44
N VAL A 206 3.05 1.84 -6.80
CA VAL A 206 2.90 2.06 -5.37
C VAL A 206 2.13 3.36 -5.13
N LYS A 207 0.97 3.23 -4.50
CA LYS A 207 0.26 4.38 -3.92
C LYS A 207 0.67 4.46 -2.46
N TRP A 208 1.39 5.51 -2.11
CA TRP A 208 1.87 5.77 -0.75
C TRP A 208 0.74 6.26 0.16
N ASN A 209 0.88 6.11 1.48
CA ASN A 209 0.00 6.81 2.41
C ASN A 209 0.22 8.31 2.29
N ALA A 210 -0.78 9.12 2.65
CA ALA A 210 -0.68 10.58 2.56
C ALA A 210 0.54 11.12 3.33
N TRP A 211 0.87 10.53 4.46
CA TRP A 211 2.02 10.95 5.31
C TRP A 211 3.37 10.38 4.86
N ASP A 212 3.42 9.40 3.97
CA ASP A 212 4.68 8.90 3.44
C ASP A 212 5.39 9.97 2.57
N ILE A 213 4.68 11.04 2.21
CA ILE A 213 5.26 12.22 1.53
C ILE A 213 6.43 12.84 2.29
N PHE A 214 6.46 12.75 3.63
CA PHE A 214 7.59 13.23 4.43
C PHE A 214 8.89 12.44 4.19
N HIS A 215 8.80 11.29 3.55
CA HIS A 215 9.94 10.45 3.15
C HIS A 215 10.23 10.52 1.63
N ALA A 216 9.67 11.50 0.92
CA ALA A 216 9.76 11.58 -0.54
C ALA A 216 11.21 11.61 -1.06
N GLN A 217 12.13 12.30 -0.37
CA GLN A 217 13.55 12.33 -0.73
C GLN A 217 14.18 10.92 -0.65
N LEU A 218 13.94 10.19 0.44
CA LEU A 218 14.43 8.83 0.61
C LEU A 218 13.90 7.90 -0.50
N LEU A 219 12.62 8.05 -0.86
CA LEU A 219 11.99 7.25 -1.92
C LEU A 219 12.54 7.60 -3.30
N ARG A 220 12.86 8.88 -3.55
CA ARG A 220 13.52 9.32 -4.77
C ARG A 220 14.96 8.79 -4.86
N ASP A 221 15.70 8.81 -3.74
CA ASP A 221 17.05 8.24 -3.68
C ASP A 221 17.05 6.71 -3.90
N ALA A 222 15.98 6.03 -3.45
CA ALA A 222 15.78 4.60 -3.70
C ALA A 222 15.47 4.29 -5.17
N TYR A 223 14.70 5.19 -5.82
CA TYR A 223 14.15 4.98 -7.16
C TYR A 223 14.18 6.30 -7.98
N PRO A 224 15.37 6.73 -8.43
CA PRO A 224 15.54 8.04 -9.06
C PRO A 224 14.81 8.21 -10.40
N ALA A 225 14.54 7.13 -11.11
CA ALA A 225 13.89 7.16 -12.43
C ALA A 225 12.38 6.89 -12.41
N VAL A 226 11.79 6.57 -11.25
CA VAL A 226 10.36 6.25 -11.18
C VAL A 226 9.52 7.52 -11.36
N PRO A 227 8.57 7.53 -12.33
CA PRO A 227 7.67 8.65 -12.52
C PRO A 227 6.71 8.79 -11.33
N VAL A 228 6.37 10.05 -11.01
CA VAL A 228 5.56 10.40 -9.85
C VAL A 228 4.33 11.18 -10.26
N VAL A 229 3.16 10.78 -9.75
CA VAL A 229 1.91 11.54 -9.81
C VAL A 229 1.55 12.01 -8.41
N ALA A 230 1.20 13.28 -8.28
CA ALA A 230 0.79 13.91 -7.04
C ALA A 230 -0.66 14.40 -7.15
N LEU A 231 -1.59 13.76 -6.42
CA LEU A 231 -2.99 14.16 -6.44
C LEU A 231 -3.30 15.19 -5.38
N VAL A 232 -3.96 16.26 -5.83
CA VAL A 232 -4.41 17.37 -4.99
C VAL A 232 -5.91 17.59 -5.15
N ARG A 233 -6.49 18.32 -4.21
CA ARG A 233 -7.92 18.70 -4.22
C ARG A 233 -8.11 19.98 -3.41
N ASP A 234 -9.21 20.68 -3.65
CA ASP A 234 -9.61 21.82 -2.85
C ASP A 234 -9.60 21.51 -1.34
N PRO A 235 -8.90 22.31 -0.50
CA PRO A 235 -8.73 22.05 0.92
C PRO A 235 -10.05 21.99 1.69
N VAL A 236 -11.04 22.82 1.34
CA VAL A 236 -12.37 22.80 1.98
C VAL A 236 -13.04 21.45 1.74
N GLU A 237 -12.97 20.94 0.51
CA GLU A 237 -13.53 19.64 0.15
C GLU A 237 -12.81 18.46 0.84
N ILE A 238 -11.47 18.54 1.00
CA ILE A 238 -10.70 17.55 1.75
C ILE A 238 -11.16 17.52 3.20
N LEU A 239 -11.19 18.69 3.86
CA LEU A 239 -11.56 18.79 5.27
C LEU A 239 -13.02 18.41 5.51
N ALA A 240 -13.94 18.79 4.62
CA ALA A 240 -15.33 18.35 4.67
C ALA A 240 -15.46 16.82 4.55
N SER A 241 -14.67 16.19 3.69
CA SER A 241 -14.64 14.74 3.60
C SER A 241 -14.12 14.08 4.88
N HIS A 242 -13.12 14.68 5.56
CA HIS A 242 -12.63 14.23 6.85
C HIS A 242 -13.59 14.50 8.00
N HIS A 243 -14.45 15.51 7.88
CA HIS A 243 -15.52 15.74 8.86
C HIS A 243 -16.52 14.58 8.85
N ALA A 244 -16.90 14.10 7.67
CA ALA A 244 -17.84 12.99 7.53
C ALA A 244 -17.21 11.62 7.91
N GLN A 245 -15.98 11.38 7.51
CA GLN A 245 -15.23 10.15 7.80
C GLN A 245 -13.76 10.48 8.00
N THR A 246 -13.34 10.57 9.25
CA THR A 246 -11.99 10.96 9.64
C THR A 246 -10.96 9.92 9.21
N GLY A 247 -9.94 10.32 8.45
CA GLY A 247 -8.74 9.52 8.26
C GLY A 247 -7.90 9.51 9.54
N ARG A 248 -7.16 8.44 9.78
CA ARG A 248 -6.37 8.24 11.01
C ARG A 248 -5.43 9.42 11.30
N HIS A 249 -4.72 9.92 10.30
CA HIS A 249 -3.79 11.06 10.42
C HIS A 249 -4.46 12.40 10.74
N MET A 250 -5.79 12.50 10.60
CA MET A 250 -6.59 13.68 10.91
C MET A 250 -7.35 13.57 12.24
N SER A 251 -7.11 12.47 12.97
CA SER A 251 -7.85 12.19 14.23
C SER A 251 -7.20 12.80 15.48
N GLY A 252 -5.95 13.25 15.39
CA GLY A 252 -5.17 13.66 16.53
C GLY A 252 -4.67 12.48 17.40
N ASP A 253 -4.62 11.27 16.82
CA ASP A 253 -4.11 10.06 17.49
C ASP A 253 -2.66 10.27 17.95
N PRO A 254 -2.37 10.29 19.26
CA PRO A 254 -1.02 10.51 19.77
C PRO A 254 0.01 9.48 19.28
N SER A 255 -0.45 8.28 18.92
CA SER A 255 0.43 7.23 18.41
C SER A 255 1.06 7.61 17.06
N LEU A 256 0.42 8.49 16.29
CA LEU A 256 0.93 8.98 15.02
C LEU A 256 1.92 10.14 15.16
N ALA A 257 2.06 10.74 16.32
CA ALA A 257 3.09 11.75 16.58
C ALA A 257 4.52 11.19 16.38
N ALA A 258 4.69 9.86 16.51
CA ALA A 258 5.95 9.19 16.18
C ALA A 258 6.24 9.17 14.66
N VAL A 259 5.20 9.23 13.81
CA VAL A 259 5.35 9.31 12.33
C VAL A 259 5.78 10.71 11.91
N ALA A 260 5.05 11.72 12.40
CA ALA A 260 5.41 13.13 12.30
C ALA A 260 4.74 13.90 13.44
N PRO A 261 5.45 14.85 14.10
CA PRO A 261 4.92 15.60 15.24
C PRO A 261 3.60 16.31 14.95
N VAL A 262 3.37 16.71 13.70
CA VAL A 262 2.16 17.39 13.24
C VAL A 262 0.88 16.56 13.44
N PHE A 263 0.98 15.24 13.55
CA PHE A 263 -0.19 14.39 13.76
C PHE A 263 -0.65 14.31 15.22
N GLY A 264 0.16 14.76 16.17
CA GLY A 264 -0.23 14.92 17.56
C GLY A 264 -1.09 16.18 17.74
N MET A 265 -2.29 16.02 18.30
CA MET A 265 -3.15 17.17 18.57
C MET A 265 -2.66 17.94 19.82
N SER A 266 -2.51 19.26 19.69
CA SER A 266 -2.29 20.14 20.84
C SER A 266 -3.58 20.24 21.69
N ALA A 267 -3.44 20.25 23.01
CA ALA A 267 -4.57 20.40 23.92
C ALA A 267 -5.33 21.75 23.77
N ALA A 268 -4.68 22.74 23.16
CA ALA A 268 -5.26 24.07 22.91
C ALA A 268 -5.98 24.19 21.55
N SER A 269 -5.86 23.19 20.67
CA SER A 269 -6.41 23.26 19.30
C SER A 269 -7.79 22.63 19.23
N SER A 270 -8.70 23.28 18.50
CA SER A 270 -9.93 22.62 18.06
C SER A 270 -9.60 21.50 17.05
N VAL A 271 -10.51 20.54 16.86
CA VAL A 271 -10.36 19.47 15.88
C VAL A 271 -10.18 20.03 14.46
N LEU A 272 -10.88 21.12 14.12
CA LEU A 272 -10.75 21.76 12.82
C LEU A 272 -9.37 22.41 12.64
N GLU A 273 -8.88 23.13 13.62
CA GLU A 273 -7.54 23.73 13.59
C GLU A 273 -6.45 22.68 13.46
N HIS A 274 -6.55 21.57 14.22
CA HIS A 274 -5.63 20.46 14.07
C HIS A 274 -5.63 19.91 12.65
N ARG A 275 -6.81 19.68 12.06
CA ARG A 275 -6.93 19.17 10.68
C ARG A 275 -6.39 20.14 9.64
N ILE A 276 -6.61 21.45 9.82
CA ILE A 276 -6.01 22.50 8.97
C ILE A 276 -4.50 22.42 9.06
N HIS A 277 -3.93 22.33 10.26
CA HIS A 277 -2.49 22.25 10.47
C HIS A 277 -1.87 20.99 9.83
N VAL A 278 -2.51 19.83 10.00
CA VAL A 278 -2.09 18.59 9.36
C VAL A 278 -2.12 18.73 7.82
N LEU A 279 -3.21 19.26 7.28
CA LEU A 279 -3.32 19.43 5.82
C LEU A 279 -2.31 20.44 5.28
N GLU A 280 -2.04 21.52 6.00
CA GLU A 280 -1.00 22.49 5.67
C GLU A 280 0.37 21.82 5.53
N ALA A 281 0.80 21.05 6.54
CA ALA A 281 2.07 20.35 6.52
C ALA A 281 2.16 19.31 5.37
N LEU A 282 1.07 18.62 5.07
CA LEU A 282 1.02 17.72 3.91
C LEU A 282 1.14 18.48 2.58
N MET A 283 0.51 19.65 2.46
CA MET A 283 0.59 20.49 1.25
C MET A 283 1.98 21.10 1.07
N GLU A 284 2.64 21.51 2.15
CA GLU A 284 4.03 21.97 2.13
C GLU A 284 4.99 20.87 1.68
N ALA A 285 4.84 19.66 2.25
CA ALA A 285 5.63 18.49 1.83
C ALA A 285 5.35 18.11 0.36
N MET A 286 4.09 18.21 -0.07
CA MET A 286 3.70 18.01 -1.47
C MET A 286 4.32 19.06 -2.39
N SER A 287 4.42 20.31 -1.96
CA SER A 287 5.10 21.37 -2.72
C SER A 287 6.60 21.11 -2.84
N ALA A 288 7.23 20.67 -1.74
CA ALA A 288 8.66 20.29 -1.72
C ALA A 288 8.97 19.11 -2.66
N LEU A 289 8.02 18.21 -2.90
CA LEU A 289 8.15 17.09 -3.85
C LEU A 289 8.53 17.56 -5.25
N ARG A 290 8.14 18.78 -5.66
CA ARG A 290 8.48 19.37 -6.96
C ARG A 290 9.99 19.44 -7.19
N ALA A 291 10.75 19.84 -6.18
CA ALA A 291 12.20 19.91 -6.27
C ALA A 291 12.86 18.52 -6.24
N VAL A 292 12.20 17.55 -5.60
CA VAL A 292 12.73 16.20 -5.39
C VAL A 292 12.54 15.31 -6.61
N SER A 293 11.38 15.36 -7.26
CA SER A 293 11.00 14.35 -8.24
C SER A 293 10.37 14.86 -9.53
N GLY A 294 10.08 16.16 -9.66
CA GLY A 294 9.39 16.72 -10.82
C GLY A 294 8.04 16.01 -11.10
N PRO A 295 7.14 15.89 -10.11
CA PRO A 295 5.92 15.12 -10.25
C PRO A 295 4.95 15.76 -11.22
N VAL A 296 4.09 14.95 -11.82
CA VAL A 296 2.89 15.44 -12.49
C VAL A 296 1.83 15.66 -11.42
N TYR A 297 1.42 16.91 -11.23
CA TYR A 297 0.31 17.25 -10.34
C TYR A 297 -1.02 17.06 -11.06
N LEU A 298 -2.00 16.47 -10.37
CA LEU A 298 -3.35 16.25 -10.87
C LEU A 298 -4.37 16.73 -9.83
N ASP A 299 -5.15 17.77 -10.17
CA ASP A 299 -6.29 18.17 -9.35
C ASP A 299 -7.43 17.15 -9.51
N TYR A 300 -8.18 16.91 -8.43
CA TYR A 300 -9.31 15.97 -8.44
C TYR A 300 -10.31 16.25 -9.56
N ARG A 301 -10.52 17.52 -9.90
CA ARG A 301 -11.42 17.95 -11.00
C ARG A 301 -10.95 17.52 -12.39
N GLN A 302 -9.65 17.24 -12.52
CA GLN A 302 -9.02 16.74 -13.75
C GLN A 302 -8.97 15.21 -13.82
N LEU A 303 -9.42 14.52 -12.76
CA LEU A 303 -9.40 13.06 -12.70
C LEU A 303 -10.59 12.48 -13.48
N HIS A 304 -10.35 12.14 -14.73
CA HIS A 304 -11.29 11.51 -15.67
C HIS A 304 -10.58 10.40 -16.47
N GLY A 305 -11.31 9.66 -17.30
CA GLY A 305 -10.79 8.51 -18.03
C GLY A 305 -9.50 8.82 -18.82
N ASP A 306 -9.47 9.91 -19.57
CA ASP A 306 -8.30 10.28 -20.37
C ASP A 306 -7.08 10.64 -19.52
N SER A 307 -7.27 11.28 -18.37
CA SER A 307 -6.15 11.54 -17.46
C SER A 307 -5.59 10.23 -16.85
N VAL A 308 -6.44 9.26 -16.55
CA VAL A 308 -6.02 7.92 -16.13
C VAL A 308 -5.21 7.22 -17.21
N LEU A 309 -5.67 7.28 -18.48
CA LEU A 309 -4.96 6.68 -19.61
C LEU A 309 -3.58 7.33 -19.84
N ARG A 310 -3.49 8.66 -19.73
CA ARG A 310 -2.21 9.37 -19.80
C ARG A 310 -1.26 8.98 -18.67
N ILE A 311 -1.76 8.83 -17.44
CA ILE A 311 -0.95 8.37 -16.31
C ILE A 311 -0.51 6.93 -16.52
N ALA A 312 -1.37 6.04 -17.02
CA ALA A 312 -0.99 4.68 -17.39
C ALA A 312 0.15 4.67 -18.42
N GLY A 313 0.05 5.49 -19.48
CA GLY A 313 1.11 5.66 -20.47
C GLY A 313 2.40 6.20 -19.87
N MET A 314 2.35 7.21 -19.00
CA MET A 314 3.53 7.75 -18.28
C MET A 314 4.19 6.67 -17.40
N PHE A 315 3.42 5.76 -16.81
CA PHE A 315 3.91 4.61 -16.06
C PHE A 315 4.35 3.46 -16.98
N GLY A 316 4.27 3.63 -18.31
CA GLY A 316 4.59 2.63 -19.31
C GLY A 316 3.68 1.40 -19.26
N LEU A 317 2.45 1.55 -18.77
CA LEU A 317 1.44 0.50 -18.74
C LEU A 317 0.65 0.52 -20.05
N ARG A 318 0.59 -0.62 -20.72
CA ARG A 318 -0.22 -0.75 -21.94
C ARG A 318 -1.69 -0.87 -21.57
N CYS A 319 -2.51 -0.11 -22.30
CA CYS A 319 -3.96 -0.10 -22.08
C CYS A 319 -4.68 -0.44 -23.41
N GLY A 320 -4.94 -1.72 -23.65
CA GLY A 320 -5.76 -2.16 -24.77
C GLY A 320 -7.25 -1.79 -24.61
N VAL A 321 -8.05 -2.05 -25.63
CA VAL A 321 -9.49 -1.71 -25.66
C VAL A 321 -10.25 -2.25 -24.43
N GLN A 322 -9.98 -3.48 -24.03
CA GLN A 322 -10.62 -4.07 -22.84
C GLN A 322 -10.22 -3.36 -21.55
N GLY A 323 -8.94 -2.95 -21.41
CA GLY A 323 -8.47 -2.18 -20.28
C GLY A 323 -9.16 -0.80 -20.21
N GLN A 324 -9.31 -0.12 -21.34
CA GLN A 324 -10.05 1.16 -21.42
C GLN A 324 -11.51 0.98 -20.98
N GLN A 325 -12.17 -0.08 -21.42
CA GLN A 325 -13.55 -0.38 -21.01
C GLN A 325 -13.66 -0.64 -19.50
N ARG A 326 -12.73 -1.43 -18.92
CA ARG A 326 -12.69 -1.67 -17.47
C ARG A 326 -12.45 -0.37 -16.68
N ILE A 327 -11.52 0.47 -17.12
CA ILE A 327 -11.30 1.80 -16.53
C ILE A 327 -12.57 2.64 -16.59
N ALA A 328 -13.24 2.73 -17.74
CA ALA A 328 -14.49 3.48 -17.88
C ALA A 328 -15.59 2.98 -16.94
N GLN A 329 -15.72 1.66 -16.77
CA GLN A 329 -16.65 1.06 -15.81
C GLN A 329 -16.24 1.36 -14.36
N ARG A 330 -14.94 1.30 -14.04
CA ARG A 330 -14.41 1.58 -12.70
C ARG A 330 -14.66 3.04 -12.30
N MET A 331 -14.55 3.98 -13.23
CA MET A 331 -14.84 5.40 -13.01
C MET A 331 -16.30 5.68 -12.60
N GLN A 332 -17.24 4.81 -12.95
CA GLN A 332 -18.66 4.95 -12.59
C GLN A 332 -18.98 4.38 -11.19
N ARG A 333 -18.03 3.75 -10.53
CA ARG A 333 -18.21 3.09 -9.22
C ARG A 333 -17.59 3.91 -8.09
N ASN A 334 -18.11 3.72 -6.90
CA ASN A 334 -17.50 4.33 -5.71
C ASN A 334 -16.06 3.85 -5.54
N ALA A 335 -15.15 4.76 -5.26
CA ALA A 335 -13.73 4.46 -5.18
C ALA A 335 -13.39 3.46 -4.07
N LYS A 336 -14.09 3.53 -2.92
CA LYS A 336 -13.85 2.68 -1.74
C LYS A 336 -14.81 1.50 -1.62
N LEU A 337 -15.95 1.56 -2.30
CA LEU A 337 -16.96 0.52 -2.34
C LEU A 337 -17.26 0.17 -3.80
N PRO A 338 -16.39 -0.62 -4.46
CA PRO A 338 -16.50 -0.88 -5.91
C PRO A 338 -17.82 -1.50 -6.37
N GLY A 339 -18.57 -2.12 -5.46
CA GLY A 339 -19.90 -2.63 -5.72
C GLY A 339 -21.01 -1.57 -5.78
N VAL A 340 -20.71 -0.31 -5.39
CA VAL A 340 -21.68 0.78 -5.31
C VAL A 340 -21.41 1.79 -6.44
N ARG A 341 -22.47 2.31 -7.06
CA ARG A 341 -22.37 3.37 -8.05
C ARG A 341 -21.86 4.66 -7.39
N PHE A 342 -21.03 5.42 -8.10
CA PHE A 342 -20.57 6.73 -7.64
C PHE A 342 -21.72 7.72 -7.67
N GLU A 343 -21.89 8.47 -6.56
CA GLU A 343 -22.79 9.62 -6.46
C GLU A 343 -21.96 10.85 -6.09
N PRO A 344 -22.08 11.96 -6.86
CA PRO A 344 -21.42 13.20 -6.52
C PRO A 344 -21.88 13.75 -5.16
N ASP A 345 -20.95 14.08 -4.28
CA ASP A 345 -21.22 14.55 -2.92
C ASP A 345 -20.81 16.02 -2.67
N GLY A 346 -20.46 16.74 -3.74
CA GLY A 346 -19.94 18.12 -3.66
C GLY A 346 -20.88 19.10 -2.96
N THR A 347 -22.19 19.03 -3.24
CA THR A 347 -23.19 19.92 -2.61
C THR A 347 -23.31 19.67 -1.10
N ARG A 348 -23.24 18.41 -0.66
CA ARG A 348 -23.22 18.07 0.77
C ARG A 348 -21.95 18.56 1.46
N LYS A 349 -20.81 18.49 0.77
CA LYS A 349 -19.52 18.94 1.31
C LYS A 349 -19.45 20.46 1.46
N ALA A 350 -20.02 21.21 0.53
CA ALA A 350 -20.06 22.67 0.60
C ALA A 350 -20.82 23.20 1.82
N ALA A 351 -21.77 22.44 2.36
CA ALA A 351 -22.59 22.82 3.52
C ALA A 351 -22.02 22.38 4.88
N VAL A 352 -20.83 21.75 4.91
CA VAL A 352 -20.24 21.18 6.15
C VAL A 352 -19.69 22.26 7.08
N PHE A 353 -19.15 23.34 6.54
CA PHE A 353 -18.54 24.42 7.29
C PHE A 353 -19.38 25.69 7.20
N ASP A 354 -19.48 26.43 8.30
CA ASP A 354 -20.04 27.79 8.25
C ASP A 354 -19.10 28.77 7.52
N ALA A 355 -19.58 29.98 7.27
CA ALA A 355 -18.84 30.97 6.50
C ALA A 355 -17.50 31.35 7.15
N ALA A 356 -17.44 31.43 8.48
CA ALA A 356 -16.21 31.78 9.20
C ALA A 356 -15.18 30.65 9.13
N GLN A 357 -15.62 29.39 9.30
CA GLN A 357 -14.79 28.21 9.17
C GLN A 357 -14.25 28.05 7.74
N ALA A 358 -15.10 28.20 6.73
CA ALA A 358 -14.70 28.14 5.31
C ALA A 358 -13.69 29.24 4.97
N GLN A 359 -13.89 30.45 5.49
CA GLN A 359 -12.97 31.57 5.34
C GLN A 359 -11.61 31.27 6.00
N ALA A 360 -11.59 30.74 7.22
CA ALA A 360 -10.34 30.39 7.91
C ALA A 360 -9.52 29.32 7.14
N ILE A 361 -10.19 28.28 6.63
CA ILE A 361 -9.57 27.27 5.77
C ILE A 361 -8.97 27.90 4.53
N THR A 362 -9.75 28.74 3.83
CA THR A 362 -9.34 29.38 2.58
C THR A 362 -8.16 30.33 2.80
N GLN A 363 -8.20 31.17 3.82
CA GLN A 363 -7.13 32.12 4.14
C GLN A 363 -5.80 31.40 4.40
N ARG A 364 -5.84 30.24 5.03
CA ARG A 364 -4.63 29.51 5.39
C ARG A 364 -4.09 28.61 4.28
N LEU A 365 -4.95 27.96 3.51
CA LEU A 365 -4.56 26.89 2.60
C LEU A 365 -4.66 27.21 1.11
N SER A 366 -5.39 28.27 0.70
CA SER A 366 -5.62 28.53 -0.71
C SER A 366 -4.35 28.84 -1.50
N ALA A 367 -3.43 29.61 -0.93
CA ALA A 367 -2.16 29.93 -1.59
C ALA A 367 -1.32 28.69 -1.85
N LEU A 368 -1.24 27.78 -0.86
CA LEU A 368 -0.54 26.49 -1.01
C LEU A 368 -1.23 25.62 -2.07
N HIS A 369 -2.57 25.57 -2.04
CA HIS A 369 -3.33 24.81 -3.04
C HIS A 369 -3.10 25.35 -4.45
N GLN A 370 -3.17 26.66 -4.66
CA GLN A 370 -2.92 27.27 -5.96
C GLN A 370 -1.51 27.00 -6.47
N ALA A 371 -0.52 27.03 -5.58
CA ALA A 371 0.87 26.70 -5.94
C ALA A 371 1.05 25.24 -6.38
N LEU A 372 0.18 24.33 -5.93
CA LEU A 372 0.20 22.91 -6.31
C LEU A 372 -0.53 22.62 -7.63
N ILE A 373 -1.47 23.47 -8.03
CA ILE A 373 -2.19 23.30 -9.30
C ILE A 373 -1.29 23.83 -10.43
N PRO A 374 -0.93 22.99 -11.42
CA PRO A 374 -0.16 23.48 -12.56
C PRO A 374 -0.99 24.50 -13.37
N PRO A 375 -0.36 25.51 -13.99
CA PRO A 375 -1.00 26.30 -15.02
C PRO A 375 -1.60 25.39 -16.10
N ALA A 376 -2.69 25.82 -16.74
CA ALA A 376 -3.41 25.00 -17.71
C ALA A 376 -2.53 24.47 -18.88
N GLU A 377 -1.42 25.15 -19.17
CA GLU A 377 -0.44 24.78 -20.20
C GLU A 377 0.47 23.59 -19.82
N HIS A 378 0.52 23.19 -18.55
CA HIS A 378 1.36 22.10 -18.04
C HIS A 378 0.52 20.90 -17.54
N ALA A 379 -0.74 20.86 -17.92
CA ALA A 379 -1.56 19.65 -17.72
C ALA A 379 -0.96 18.50 -18.52
N VAL A 380 -0.78 17.35 -17.86
CA VAL A 380 -0.20 16.08 -18.33
C VAL A 380 0.13 16.02 -19.81
N PRO A 381 1.39 15.84 -20.26
CA PRO A 381 1.77 15.89 -21.66
C PRO A 381 0.84 15.04 -22.53
N THR A 382 0.36 15.59 -23.62
CA THR A 382 -0.30 14.82 -24.66
C THR A 382 0.72 13.82 -25.21
N LEU A 383 0.57 12.55 -24.89
CA LEU A 383 1.28 11.49 -25.60
C LEU A 383 0.75 11.50 -27.04
N GLU A 384 1.60 11.83 -28.01
CA GLU A 384 1.35 11.46 -29.38
C GLU A 384 1.22 9.92 -29.39
N VAL A 385 0.02 9.45 -29.70
CA VAL A 385 -0.22 8.03 -29.96
C VAL A 385 0.61 7.71 -31.18
N ALA A 386 1.80 7.12 -30.98
CA ALA A 386 2.52 6.51 -32.07
C ALA A 386 1.62 5.36 -32.56
N ASP A 387 1.05 5.55 -33.73
CA ASP A 387 0.39 4.51 -34.50
C ASP A 387 1.40 3.37 -34.69
N ALA A 388 1.26 2.32 -33.88
CA ALA A 388 1.96 1.07 -34.07
C ALA A 388 0.95 0.08 -34.64
N TYR A 389 1.11 -0.14 -35.96
CA TYR A 389 0.53 -1.24 -36.71
C TYR A 389 0.94 -2.61 -36.13
#